data_7b828ec0f5026979bd5c8fe563aae633
#
_entry.id   7b828ec0f5026979bd5c8fe563aae633
#
_cell.length_a   1.000
_cell.length_b   1.000
_cell.length_c   1.000
_cell.angle_alpha   90.00
_cell.angle_beta   90.00
_cell.angle_gamma   90.00
#
_symmetry.space_group_name_H-M   'P 1'
#
loop_
_entity.id
_entity.type
_entity.pdbx_description
1 polymer ?
#
loop_
_entity_poly.entity_id
_entity_poly.type
_entity_poly.pdbx_seq_one_letter_code
_entity_poly.pdbx_strand_id
1 'polypeptide(L)'
;MTASAQQALRRTMEIYSKTTRFCLACNVSTKIIEAIQSRAAILRYSRLTNEQVLSCLLKVAAAEDVSYTNDGLEAILFTAEGDMRHALNNFQASVFLSNGGIVNQANVFKVCDQPHPKTLGEIVAACQKGDTQTAVRNMQSLWQTGYAASDIIGTVFKVVKSSKDLPEAMKLEYLREVGFTHMRIADGVNSLLQLLGLIGRLSQISATGNNNQ
;
A
#
# COMPACT_ATOMS: atom_id res chain seq x y z
N MET A 1 11.39 3.94 -23.25
CA MET A 1 12.33 4.41 -24.31
C MET A 1 13.72 3.88 -24.02
N THR A 2 14.41 3.38 -25.04
CA THR A 2 15.82 2.96 -24.94
C THR A 2 16.74 4.19 -24.89
N ALA A 3 17.96 4.04 -24.40
CA ALA A 3 18.96 5.12 -24.38
C ALA A 3 19.24 5.69 -25.80
N SER A 4 19.31 4.80 -26.81
CA SER A 4 19.49 5.20 -28.22
C SER A 4 18.34 6.06 -28.74
N ALA A 5 17.08 5.69 -28.40
CA ALA A 5 15.91 6.47 -28.79
C ALA A 5 15.88 7.85 -28.08
N GLN A 6 16.36 7.92 -26.86
CA GLN A 6 16.46 9.19 -26.13
C GLN A 6 17.54 10.11 -26.75
N GLN A 7 18.65 9.55 -27.24
CA GLN A 7 19.66 10.33 -27.95
C GLN A 7 19.14 10.90 -29.27
N ALA A 8 18.35 10.12 -30.02
CA ALA A 8 17.68 10.59 -31.23
C ALA A 8 16.68 11.73 -30.91
N LEU A 9 15.87 11.57 -29.84
CA LEU A 9 14.94 12.58 -29.39
C LEU A 9 15.65 13.89 -29.01
N ARG A 10 16.80 13.82 -28.34
CA ARG A 10 17.62 14.99 -28.03
C ARG A 10 17.86 15.84 -29.29
N ARG A 11 18.31 15.20 -30.38
CA ARG A 11 18.60 15.91 -31.63
C ARG A 11 17.35 16.54 -32.24
N THR A 12 16.22 15.84 -32.18
CA THR A 12 14.93 16.37 -32.62
C THR A 12 14.49 17.57 -31.81
N MET A 13 14.65 17.54 -30.47
CA MET A 13 14.35 18.66 -29.58
C MET A 13 15.17 19.92 -29.92
N GLU A 14 16.45 19.75 -30.29
CA GLU A 14 17.32 20.85 -30.67
C GLU A 14 16.88 21.48 -32.02
N ILE A 15 16.59 20.66 -33.02
CA ILE A 15 16.21 21.13 -34.36
C ILE A 15 14.86 21.86 -34.35
N TYR A 16 13.86 21.30 -33.67
CA TYR A 16 12.49 21.79 -33.67
C TYR A 16 12.13 22.63 -32.44
N SER A 17 13.12 23.13 -31.71
CA SER A 17 12.89 23.88 -30.46
C SER A 17 12.00 25.11 -30.59
N LYS A 18 11.96 25.73 -31.79
CA LYS A 18 11.15 26.94 -32.07
C LYS A 18 9.68 26.63 -32.35
N THR A 19 9.39 25.45 -32.92
CA THR A 19 8.06 25.11 -33.44
C THR A 19 7.35 24.04 -32.59
N THR A 20 8.11 23.20 -31.86
CA THR A 20 7.58 22.06 -31.14
C THR A 20 7.96 22.11 -29.67
N ARG A 21 7.00 21.83 -28.79
CA ARG A 21 7.20 21.64 -27.35
C ARG A 21 7.05 20.16 -27.01
N PHE A 22 7.95 19.65 -26.18
CA PHE A 22 7.95 18.25 -25.76
C PHE A 22 7.49 18.16 -24.32
N CYS A 23 6.53 17.28 -24.05
CA CYS A 23 6.11 16.90 -22.72
C CYS A 23 6.43 15.41 -22.52
N LEU A 24 7.30 15.10 -21.57
CA LEU A 24 7.74 13.74 -21.27
C LEU A 24 7.26 13.35 -19.89
N ALA A 25 6.59 12.21 -19.76
CA ALA A 25 6.16 11.66 -18.49
C ALA A 25 6.98 10.41 -18.14
N CYS A 26 7.46 10.31 -16.92
CA CYS A 26 8.20 9.15 -16.43
C CYS A 26 7.93 8.92 -14.94
N ASN A 27 8.02 7.68 -14.50
CA ASN A 27 7.94 7.32 -13.08
C ASN A 27 9.30 7.42 -12.39
N VAL A 28 10.39 7.27 -13.14
CA VAL A 28 11.75 7.25 -12.61
C VAL A 28 12.61 8.21 -13.42
N SER A 29 12.95 9.34 -12.81
CA SER A 29 13.73 10.41 -13.48
C SER A 29 15.15 9.95 -13.87
N THR A 30 15.77 9.06 -13.11
CA THR A 30 17.12 8.55 -13.39
C THR A 30 17.23 7.73 -14.69
N LYS A 31 16.09 7.25 -15.22
CA LYS A 31 16.04 6.55 -16.52
C LYS A 31 16.02 7.50 -17.72
N ILE A 32 15.85 8.80 -17.50
CA ILE A 32 15.94 9.82 -18.54
C ILE A 32 17.38 10.33 -18.58
N ILE A 33 17.97 10.35 -19.78
CA ILE A 33 19.35 10.82 -19.95
C ILE A 33 19.49 12.29 -19.57
N GLU A 34 20.62 12.66 -18.97
CA GLU A 34 20.89 14.02 -18.50
C GLU A 34 20.78 15.06 -19.63
N ALA A 35 21.16 14.68 -20.85
CA ALA A 35 21.05 15.52 -22.03
C ALA A 35 19.61 15.97 -22.37
N ILE A 36 18.58 15.19 -22.00
CA ILE A 36 17.17 15.57 -22.11
C ILE A 36 16.74 16.36 -20.88
N GLN A 37 17.14 15.93 -19.68
CA GLN A 37 16.78 16.60 -18.44
C GLN A 37 17.24 18.07 -18.42
N SER A 38 18.44 18.35 -18.92
CA SER A 38 19.00 19.71 -18.97
C SER A 38 18.28 20.66 -19.94
N ARG A 39 17.44 20.13 -20.83
CA ARG A 39 16.65 20.89 -21.82
C ARG A 39 15.18 21.01 -21.49
N ALA A 40 14.77 20.47 -20.35
CA ALA A 40 13.38 20.44 -19.93
C ALA A 40 13.22 20.94 -18.50
N ALA A 41 12.10 21.58 -18.19
CA ALA A 41 11.72 21.87 -16.83
C ALA A 41 11.20 20.59 -16.15
N ILE A 42 11.79 20.22 -15.03
CA ILE A 42 11.41 19.01 -14.30
C ILE A 42 10.29 19.37 -13.32
N LEU A 43 9.10 18.84 -13.57
CA LEU A 43 7.95 18.93 -12.67
C LEU A 43 7.85 17.63 -11.87
N ARG A 44 7.94 17.71 -10.55
CA ARG A 44 7.83 16.55 -9.67
C ARG A 44 6.44 16.52 -9.05
N TYR A 45 5.72 15.43 -9.29
CA TYR A 45 4.41 15.16 -8.71
C TYR A 45 4.55 14.14 -7.59
N SER A 46 4.02 14.45 -6.42
CA SER A 46 3.87 13.52 -5.30
C SER A 46 2.58 12.70 -5.45
N ARG A 47 2.44 11.67 -4.60
CA ARG A 47 1.15 10.99 -4.45
C ARG A 47 0.10 11.97 -3.95
N LEU A 48 -1.16 11.71 -4.30
CA LEU A 48 -2.28 12.52 -3.82
C LEU A 48 -2.49 12.33 -2.32
N THR A 49 -2.94 13.39 -1.65
CA THR A 49 -3.35 13.29 -0.25
C THR A 49 -4.72 12.61 -0.14
N ASN A 50 -5.00 12.01 1.02
CA ASN A 50 -6.31 11.38 1.28
C ASN A 50 -7.47 12.34 1.06
N GLU A 51 -7.30 13.63 1.39
CA GLU A 51 -8.30 14.68 1.18
C GLU A 51 -8.60 14.90 -0.30
N GLN A 52 -7.57 14.92 -1.14
CA GLN A 52 -7.71 15.09 -2.59
C GLN A 52 -8.41 13.89 -3.22
N VAL A 53 -8.03 12.67 -2.81
CA VAL A 53 -8.68 11.44 -3.28
C VAL A 53 -10.14 11.42 -2.83
N LEU A 54 -10.42 11.71 -1.56
CA LEU A 54 -11.77 11.76 -1.01
C LEU A 54 -12.66 12.79 -1.75
N SER A 55 -12.15 14.00 -1.98
CA SER A 55 -12.89 15.03 -2.73
C SER A 55 -13.29 14.57 -4.13
N CYS A 56 -12.42 13.82 -4.81
CA CYS A 56 -12.72 13.27 -6.12
C CYS A 56 -13.76 12.14 -6.04
N LEU A 57 -13.60 11.22 -5.08
CA LEU A 57 -14.55 10.12 -4.86
C LEU A 57 -15.96 10.63 -4.56
N LEU A 58 -16.08 11.68 -3.73
CA LEU A 58 -17.38 12.30 -3.42
C LEU A 58 -18.03 12.93 -4.64
N LYS A 59 -17.25 13.59 -5.52
CA LYS A 59 -17.76 14.13 -6.79
C LYS A 59 -18.30 13.05 -7.71
N VAL A 60 -17.55 11.93 -7.82
CA VAL A 60 -17.98 10.80 -8.65
C VAL A 60 -19.22 10.12 -8.05
N ALA A 61 -19.24 9.89 -6.73
CA ALA A 61 -20.39 9.31 -6.04
C ALA A 61 -21.67 10.13 -6.24
N ALA A 62 -21.56 11.46 -6.20
CA ALA A 62 -22.70 12.36 -6.45
C ALA A 62 -23.13 12.37 -7.93
N ALA A 63 -22.19 12.23 -8.87
CA ALA A 63 -22.50 12.22 -10.31
C ALA A 63 -23.15 10.90 -10.76
N GLU A 64 -22.78 9.78 -10.13
CA GLU A 64 -23.28 8.43 -10.45
C GLU A 64 -24.39 7.96 -9.50
N ASP A 65 -24.85 8.83 -8.60
CA ASP A 65 -25.90 8.55 -7.58
C ASP A 65 -25.63 7.28 -6.75
N VAL A 66 -24.38 7.11 -6.31
CA VAL A 66 -23.94 5.93 -5.56
C VAL A 66 -24.05 6.17 -4.07
N SER A 67 -24.72 5.25 -3.36
CA SER A 67 -24.78 5.25 -1.90
C SER A 67 -23.50 4.65 -1.29
N TYR A 68 -22.97 5.29 -0.25
CA TYR A 68 -21.73 4.86 0.42
C TYR A 68 -21.81 5.06 1.93
N THR A 69 -20.99 4.34 2.67
CA THR A 69 -20.72 4.57 4.10
C THR A 69 -19.37 5.26 4.28
N ASN A 70 -19.20 6.01 5.37
CA ASN A 70 -17.92 6.64 5.69
C ASN A 70 -16.81 5.60 5.85
N ASP A 71 -17.10 4.46 6.49
CA ASP A 71 -16.17 3.35 6.67
C ASP A 71 -15.76 2.72 5.32
N GLY A 72 -16.67 2.71 4.33
CA GLY A 72 -16.39 2.24 2.97
C GLY A 72 -15.40 3.16 2.25
N LEU A 73 -15.60 4.48 2.35
CA LEU A 73 -14.66 5.46 1.79
C LEU A 73 -13.28 5.39 2.47
N GLU A 74 -13.24 5.24 3.79
CA GLU A 74 -11.98 5.07 4.53
C GLU A 74 -11.22 3.82 4.09
N ALA A 75 -11.93 2.71 3.86
CA ALA A 75 -11.34 1.49 3.34
C ALA A 75 -10.75 1.68 1.93
N ILE A 76 -11.43 2.43 1.05
CA ILE A 76 -10.92 2.76 -0.27
C ILE A 76 -9.66 3.63 -0.18
N LEU A 77 -9.66 4.65 0.67
CA LEU A 77 -8.49 5.51 0.88
C LEU A 77 -7.29 4.70 1.40
N PHE A 78 -7.54 3.77 2.33
CA PHE A 78 -6.52 2.89 2.88
C PHE A 78 -5.89 1.97 1.81
N THR A 79 -6.72 1.39 0.93
CA THR A 79 -6.25 0.48 -0.13
C THR A 79 -5.59 1.20 -1.29
N ALA A 80 -6.03 2.42 -1.61
CA ALA A 80 -5.55 3.20 -2.75
C ALA A 80 -4.19 3.89 -2.54
N GLU A 81 -3.81 4.21 -1.29
CA GLU A 81 -2.52 4.83 -0.94
C GLU A 81 -2.15 6.07 -1.77
N GLY A 82 -3.13 6.90 -2.10
CA GLY A 82 -2.92 8.11 -2.89
C GLY A 82 -2.85 7.88 -4.41
N ASP A 83 -3.20 6.69 -4.90
CA ASP A 83 -3.41 6.42 -6.33
C ASP A 83 -4.89 6.58 -6.67
N MET A 84 -5.21 7.65 -7.44
CA MET A 84 -6.58 7.96 -7.84
C MET A 84 -7.19 6.89 -8.74
N ARG A 85 -6.42 6.29 -9.64
CA ARG A 85 -6.91 5.26 -10.54
C ARG A 85 -7.31 4.01 -9.75
N HIS A 86 -6.48 3.62 -8.81
CA HIS A 86 -6.77 2.49 -7.93
C HIS A 86 -7.99 2.75 -7.04
N ALA A 87 -8.11 3.98 -6.50
CA ALA A 87 -9.27 4.40 -5.71
C ALA A 87 -10.58 4.30 -6.50
N LEU A 88 -10.61 4.83 -7.72
CA LEU A 88 -11.79 4.81 -8.58
C LEU A 88 -12.15 3.40 -9.03
N ASN A 89 -11.17 2.57 -9.39
CA ASN A 89 -11.41 1.18 -9.76
C ASN A 89 -11.98 0.37 -8.59
N ASN A 90 -11.43 0.53 -7.38
CA ASN A 90 -11.93 -0.15 -6.19
C ASN A 90 -13.34 0.34 -5.83
N PHE A 91 -13.61 1.64 -5.97
CA PHE A 91 -14.94 2.20 -5.77
C PHE A 91 -15.95 1.59 -6.76
N GLN A 92 -15.64 1.63 -8.06
CA GLN A 92 -16.48 1.07 -9.12
C GLN A 92 -16.76 -0.43 -8.90
N ALA A 93 -15.72 -1.22 -8.63
CA ALA A 93 -15.84 -2.65 -8.40
C ALA A 93 -16.68 -2.96 -7.15
N SER A 94 -16.58 -2.13 -6.09
CA SER A 94 -17.40 -2.24 -4.88
C SER A 94 -18.88 -1.96 -5.15
N VAL A 95 -19.20 -1.01 -6.04
CA VAL A 95 -20.57 -0.73 -6.49
C VAL A 95 -21.15 -1.93 -7.23
N PHE A 96 -20.38 -2.52 -8.16
CA PHE A 96 -20.81 -3.72 -8.90
C PHE A 96 -21.03 -4.92 -7.98
N LEU A 97 -20.13 -5.16 -7.02
CA LEU A 97 -20.29 -6.27 -6.08
C LEU A 97 -21.54 -6.10 -5.19
N SER A 98 -21.93 -4.88 -4.87
CA SER A 98 -23.13 -4.58 -4.09
C SER A 98 -24.43 -4.55 -4.93
N ASN A 99 -24.38 -4.90 -6.22
CA ASN A 99 -25.50 -4.80 -7.16
C ASN A 99 -26.21 -3.43 -7.13
N GLY A 100 -25.43 -2.35 -7.10
CA GLY A 100 -25.95 -0.98 -6.97
C GLY A 100 -26.40 -0.60 -5.55
N GLY A 101 -26.07 -1.42 -4.55
CA GLY A 101 -26.32 -1.12 -3.14
C GLY A 101 -25.25 -0.22 -2.52
N ILE A 102 -25.21 -0.23 -1.19
CA ILE A 102 -24.32 0.65 -0.43
C ILE A 102 -22.88 0.12 -0.47
N VAL A 103 -21.92 0.99 -0.84
CA VAL A 103 -20.49 0.71 -0.71
C VAL A 103 -20.09 0.74 0.77
N ASN A 104 -19.77 -0.41 1.32
CA ASN A 104 -19.36 -0.59 2.72
C ASN A 104 -17.95 -1.18 2.82
N GLN A 105 -17.36 -1.12 4.01
CA GLN A 105 -16.01 -1.61 4.28
C GLN A 105 -15.81 -3.08 3.88
N ALA A 106 -16.78 -3.95 4.18
CA ALA A 106 -16.69 -5.38 3.89
C ALA A 106 -16.64 -5.67 2.38
N ASN A 107 -17.42 -4.92 1.56
CA ASN A 107 -17.42 -5.06 0.12
C ASN A 107 -16.10 -4.59 -0.49
N VAL A 108 -15.54 -3.48 0.01
CA VAL A 108 -14.24 -2.95 -0.46
C VAL A 108 -13.13 -3.96 -0.23
N PHE A 109 -13.00 -4.54 0.98
CA PHE A 109 -11.93 -5.51 1.26
C PHE A 109 -12.11 -6.82 0.49
N LYS A 110 -13.35 -7.26 0.21
CA LYS A 110 -13.60 -8.41 -0.67
C LYS A 110 -13.13 -8.16 -2.11
N VAL A 111 -13.34 -6.95 -2.63
CA VAL A 111 -12.92 -6.56 -3.98
C VAL A 111 -11.41 -6.43 -4.09
N CYS A 112 -10.78 -5.84 -3.07
CA CYS A 112 -9.35 -5.58 -3.08
C CYS A 112 -8.50 -6.83 -2.79
N ASP A 113 -9.14 -7.94 -2.38
CA ASP A 113 -8.48 -9.19 -1.96
C ASP A 113 -7.32 -8.94 -0.96
N GLN A 114 -7.53 -7.97 -0.07
CA GLN A 114 -6.57 -7.63 0.99
C GLN A 114 -7.13 -8.05 2.35
N PRO A 115 -6.26 -8.59 3.23
CA PRO A 115 -6.69 -8.95 4.57
C PRO A 115 -7.13 -7.70 5.35
N HIS A 116 -8.18 -7.87 6.15
CA HIS A 116 -8.76 -6.76 6.90
C HIS A 116 -7.77 -6.22 7.95
N PRO A 117 -7.49 -4.89 7.99
CA PRO A 117 -6.51 -4.30 8.91
C PRO A 117 -6.80 -4.58 10.39
N LYS A 118 -8.08 -4.70 10.78
CA LYS A 118 -8.46 -5.01 12.18
C LYS A 118 -7.92 -6.37 12.62
N THR A 119 -8.08 -7.41 11.80
CA THR A 119 -7.58 -8.76 12.11
C THR A 119 -6.06 -8.76 12.28
N LEU A 120 -5.35 -8.03 11.42
CA LEU A 120 -3.90 -7.88 11.55
C LEU A 120 -3.51 -7.02 12.76
N GLY A 121 -4.31 -6.00 13.09
CA GLY A 121 -4.16 -5.23 14.32
C GLY A 121 -4.29 -6.10 15.57
N GLU A 122 -5.25 -7.02 15.60
CA GLU A 122 -5.41 -8.01 16.69
C GLU A 122 -4.19 -8.93 16.81
N ILE A 123 -3.61 -9.37 15.67
CA ILE A 123 -2.37 -10.17 15.68
C ILE A 123 -1.21 -9.37 16.28
N VAL A 124 -1.02 -8.13 15.85
CA VAL A 124 0.03 -7.25 16.38
C VAL A 124 -0.16 -6.98 17.87
N ALA A 125 -1.40 -6.71 18.30
CA ALA A 125 -1.74 -6.49 19.71
C ALA A 125 -1.53 -7.76 20.56
N ALA A 126 -1.83 -8.95 20.02
CA ALA A 126 -1.55 -10.22 20.69
C ALA A 126 -0.02 -10.45 20.84
N CYS A 127 0.77 -10.13 19.81
CA CYS A 127 2.24 -10.18 19.91
C CYS A 127 2.77 -9.22 20.99
N GLN A 128 2.22 -8.01 21.09
CA GLN A 128 2.60 -7.03 22.10
C GLN A 128 2.31 -7.52 23.53
N LYS A 129 1.19 -8.22 23.73
CA LYS A 129 0.81 -8.81 25.03
C LYS A 129 1.54 -10.10 25.35
N GLY A 130 2.33 -10.65 24.42
CA GLY A 130 3.00 -11.93 24.57
C GLY A 130 2.11 -13.18 24.34
N ASP A 131 0.86 -12.96 23.88
CA ASP A 131 -0.05 -14.07 23.54
C ASP A 131 0.23 -14.57 22.11
N THR A 132 1.32 -15.32 21.99
CA THR A 132 1.74 -15.93 20.73
C THR A 132 0.74 -16.94 20.21
N GLN A 133 -0.01 -17.63 21.07
CA GLN A 133 -0.95 -18.67 20.66
C GLN A 133 -2.13 -18.08 19.89
N THR A 134 -2.70 -17.00 20.38
CA THR A 134 -3.79 -16.27 19.68
C THR A 134 -3.28 -15.64 18.37
N ALA A 135 -2.07 -15.05 18.38
CA ALA A 135 -1.48 -14.49 17.17
C ALA A 135 -1.26 -15.54 16.07
N VAL A 136 -0.73 -16.72 16.45
CA VAL A 136 -0.51 -17.85 15.53
C VAL A 136 -1.85 -18.36 14.97
N ARG A 137 -2.86 -18.54 15.79
CA ARG A 137 -4.17 -19.01 15.37
C ARG A 137 -4.83 -18.06 14.36
N ASN A 138 -4.81 -16.78 14.63
CA ASN A 138 -5.36 -15.76 13.74
C ASN A 138 -4.60 -15.70 12.41
N MET A 139 -3.27 -15.83 12.44
CA MET A 139 -2.45 -15.89 11.22
C MET A 139 -2.73 -17.15 10.39
N GLN A 140 -2.91 -18.30 11.02
CA GLN A 140 -3.28 -19.53 10.34
C GLN A 140 -4.67 -19.43 9.70
N SER A 141 -5.62 -18.80 10.38
CA SER A 141 -6.96 -18.54 9.81
C SER A 141 -6.88 -17.65 8.56
N LEU A 142 -6.08 -16.57 8.60
CA LEU A 142 -5.85 -15.73 7.42
C LEU A 142 -5.19 -16.49 6.28
N TRP A 143 -4.23 -17.35 6.58
CA TRP A 143 -3.60 -18.19 5.56
C TRP A 143 -4.57 -19.16 4.92
N GLN A 144 -5.47 -19.76 5.71
CA GLN A 144 -6.50 -20.69 5.21
C GLN A 144 -7.55 -20.01 4.33
N THR A 145 -7.80 -18.71 4.52
CA THR A 145 -8.66 -17.91 3.61
C THR A 145 -8.06 -17.68 2.22
N GLY A 146 -6.77 -17.99 2.03
CA GLY A 146 -6.13 -17.96 0.70
C GLY A 146 -5.35 -16.68 0.37
N TYR A 147 -5.22 -15.73 1.31
CA TYR A 147 -4.43 -14.52 1.07
C TYR A 147 -2.96 -14.83 0.79
N ALA A 148 -2.37 -14.12 -0.17
CA ALA A 148 -0.95 -14.25 -0.46
C ALA A 148 -0.08 -13.69 0.68
N ALA A 149 1.09 -14.32 0.91
CA ALA A 149 2.01 -13.86 1.96
C ALA A 149 2.47 -12.41 1.76
N SER A 150 2.61 -11.98 0.49
CA SER A 150 2.93 -10.59 0.12
C SER A 150 1.89 -9.58 0.60
N ASP A 151 0.60 -9.92 0.51
CA ASP A 151 -0.50 -9.03 0.86
C ASP A 151 -0.69 -8.97 2.38
N ILE A 152 -0.50 -10.12 3.04
CA ILE A 152 -0.49 -10.20 4.50
C ILE A 152 0.64 -9.32 5.05
N ILE A 153 1.88 -9.50 4.60
CA ILE A 153 3.03 -8.77 5.14
C ILE A 153 2.94 -7.27 4.81
N GLY A 154 2.48 -6.91 3.60
CA GLY A 154 2.26 -5.53 3.19
C GLY A 154 1.23 -4.83 4.10
N THR A 155 0.15 -5.52 4.44
CA THR A 155 -0.88 -4.96 5.33
C THR A 155 -0.40 -4.93 6.79
N VAL A 156 0.38 -5.92 7.27
CA VAL A 156 1.05 -5.86 8.59
C VAL A 156 1.95 -4.63 8.68
N PHE A 157 2.74 -4.35 7.65
CA PHE A 157 3.59 -3.15 7.60
C PHE A 157 2.77 -1.86 7.77
N LYS A 158 1.64 -1.74 7.04
CA LYS A 158 0.74 -0.59 7.13
C LYS A 158 0.15 -0.44 8.53
N VAL A 159 -0.32 -1.54 9.12
CA VAL A 159 -0.91 -1.56 10.47
C VAL A 159 0.11 -1.15 11.52
N VAL A 160 1.32 -1.73 11.51
CA VAL A 160 2.38 -1.37 12.45
C VAL A 160 2.78 0.10 12.29
N LYS A 161 2.91 0.57 11.04
CA LYS A 161 3.25 1.97 10.74
C LYS A 161 2.21 2.95 11.26
N SER A 162 0.92 2.64 11.15
CA SER A 162 -0.20 3.51 11.58
C SER A 162 -0.57 3.35 13.06
N SER A 163 -0.09 2.29 13.72
CA SER A 163 -0.39 2.04 15.14
C SER A 163 0.07 3.20 16.02
N LYS A 164 -0.83 3.63 16.91
CA LYS A 164 -0.55 4.62 17.95
C LYS A 164 -0.27 3.99 19.32
N ASP A 165 -0.61 2.71 19.47
CA ASP A 165 -0.53 1.99 20.75
C ASP A 165 0.87 1.41 21.02
N LEU A 166 1.72 1.36 19.98
CA LEU A 166 3.09 0.84 20.09
C LEU A 166 4.07 1.95 20.49
N PRO A 167 4.94 1.74 21.51
CA PRO A 167 6.07 2.62 21.79
C PRO A 167 6.95 2.79 20.54
N GLU A 168 7.48 3.99 20.32
CA GLU A 168 8.20 4.32 19.08
C GLU A 168 9.43 3.42 18.87
N ALA A 169 10.20 3.11 19.90
CA ALA A 169 11.33 2.20 19.84
C ALA A 169 10.91 0.79 19.38
N MET A 170 9.86 0.23 20.00
CA MET A 170 9.31 -1.08 19.64
C MET A 170 8.74 -1.09 18.23
N LYS A 171 8.09 0.00 17.82
CA LYS A 171 7.55 0.16 16.47
C LYS A 171 8.65 0.10 15.40
N LEU A 172 9.80 0.72 15.64
CA LEU A 172 10.95 0.66 14.73
C LEU A 172 11.51 -0.76 14.62
N GLU A 173 11.64 -1.47 15.72
CA GLU A 173 12.09 -2.88 15.70
C GLU A 173 11.08 -3.78 14.99
N TYR A 174 9.79 -3.60 15.22
CA TYR A 174 8.73 -4.30 14.50
C TYR A 174 8.81 -4.05 13.00
N LEU A 175 8.94 -2.79 12.57
CA LEU A 175 9.07 -2.43 11.15
C LEU A 175 10.33 -3.06 10.52
N ARG A 176 11.42 -3.17 11.28
CA ARG A 176 12.65 -3.82 10.82
C ARG A 176 12.42 -5.31 10.55
N GLU A 177 11.81 -6.05 11.48
CA GLU A 177 11.55 -7.48 11.32
C GLU A 177 10.50 -7.77 10.22
N VAL A 178 9.48 -6.91 10.11
CA VAL A 178 8.51 -6.95 9.00
C VAL A 178 9.23 -6.74 7.67
N GLY A 179 10.16 -5.78 7.59
CA GLY A 179 10.96 -5.51 6.39
C GLY A 179 11.82 -6.70 5.98
N PHE A 180 12.54 -7.33 6.92
CA PHE A 180 13.33 -8.53 6.63
C PHE A 180 12.46 -9.71 6.17
N THR A 181 11.28 -9.86 6.76
CA THR A 181 10.36 -10.93 6.34
C THR A 181 9.80 -10.63 4.95
N HIS A 182 9.49 -9.37 4.65
CA HIS A 182 9.04 -8.95 3.33
C HIS A 182 10.10 -9.23 2.25
N MET A 183 11.38 -8.94 2.53
CA MET A 183 12.48 -9.26 1.62
C MET A 183 12.52 -10.76 1.31
N ARG A 184 12.46 -11.63 2.32
CA ARG A 184 12.46 -13.10 2.12
C ARG A 184 11.26 -13.58 1.30
N ILE A 185 10.08 -12.99 1.52
CA ILE A 185 8.89 -13.30 0.74
C ILE A 185 9.07 -12.84 -0.72
N ALA A 186 9.62 -11.65 -0.95
CA ALA A 186 9.93 -11.13 -2.28
C ALA A 186 10.98 -11.98 -3.01
N ASP A 187 11.94 -12.57 -2.31
CA ASP A 187 12.93 -13.52 -2.83
C ASP A 187 12.33 -14.90 -3.16
N GLY A 188 11.03 -15.08 -2.95
CA GLY A 188 10.29 -16.30 -3.35
C GLY A 188 9.99 -17.28 -2.21
N VAL A 189 10.35 -16.98 -0.94
CA VAL A 189 10.05 -17.85 0.21
C VAL A 189 8.63 -17.56 0.72
N ASN A 190 7.63 -17.88 -0.08
CA ASN A 190 6.20 -17.68 0.21
C ASN A 190 5.63 -18.85 1.02
N SER A 191 5.84 -18.86 2.34
CA SER A 191 5.32 -19.92 3.21
C SER A 191 4.71 -19.37 4.49
N LEU A 192 3.73 -20.11 5.02
CA LEU A 192 3.16 -19.81 6.33
C LEU A 192 4.24 -19.77 7.42
N LEU A 193 5.31 -20.60 7.29
CA LEU A 193 6.40 -20.65 8.25
C LEU A 193 7.12 -19.30 8.40
N GLN A 194 7.26 -18.52 7.32
CA GLN A 194 7.87 -17.19 7.39
C GLN A 194 7.01 -16.22 8.20
N LEU A 195 5.69 -16.28 8.04
CA LEU A 195 4.74 -15.44 8.78
C LEU A 195 4.68 -15.84 10.27
N LEU A 196 4.70 -17.15 10.57
CA LEU A 196 4.75 -17.63 11.94
C LEU A 196 6.09 -17.30 12.61
N GLY A 197 7.19 -17.38 11.87
CA GLY A 197 8.51 -16.96 12.34
C GLY A 197 8.55 -15.44 12.62
N LEU A 198 7.83 -14.63 11.86
CA LEU A 198 7.66 -13.21 12.16
C LEU A 198 6.95 -13.01 13.50
N ILE A 199 5.81 -13.69 13.74
CA ILE A 199 5.09 -13.63 15.02
C ILE A 199 6.02 -13.95 16.20
N GLY A 200 6.83 -15.02 16.08
CA GLY A 200 7.80 -15.38 17.12
C GLY A 200 8.80 -14.26 17.42
N ARG A 201 9.36 -13.63 16.38
CA ARG A 201 10.29 -12.51 16.54
C ARG A 201 9.62 -11.27 17.14
N LEU A 202 8.41 -10.92 16.69
CA LEU A 202 7.66 -9.79 17.26
C LEU A 202 7.34 -10.00 18.74
N SER A 203 6.92 -11.22 19.14
CA SER A 203 6.65 -11.55 20.53
C SER A 203 7.93 -11.54 21.38
N GLN A 204 9.07 -11.94 20.83
CA GLN A 204 10.36 -11.89 21.53
C GLN A 204 10.80 -10.44 21.79
N ILE A 205 10.63 -9.54 20.83
CA ILE A 205 10.90 -8.09 20.98
C ILE A 205 10.04 -7.52 22.11
N SER A 206 8.76 -7.88 22.17
CA SER A 206 7.85 -7.41 23.22
C SER A 206 8.28 -7.90 24.61
N ALA A 207 8.71 -9.16 24.72
CA ALA A 207 9.20 -9.72 25.99
C ALA A 207 10.49 -9.02 26.47
N THR A 208 11.39 -8.68 25.54
CA THR A 208 12.64 -7.98 25.84
C THR A 208 12.40 -6.51 26.20
N GLY A 209 11.47 -5.85 25.52
CA GLY A 209 11.10 -4.45 25.78
C GLY A 209 10.41 -4.24 27.15
N ASN A 210 9.61 -5.22 27.60
CA ASN A 210 8.97 -5.17 28.90
C ASN A 210 9.93 -5.40 30.08
N ASN A 211 11.07 -6.06 29.85
CA ASN A 211 12.09 -6.30 30.91
C ASN A 211 13.04 -5.10 31.11
N ASN A 212 13.00 -4.09 30.24
CA ASN A 212 13.85 -2.89 30.31
C ASN A 212 13.11 -1.63 30.81
N GLN A 213 11.87 -1.76 31.26
CA GLN A 213 11.10 -0.74 31.97
C GLN A 213 10.98 -1.11 33.46
#